data_76004ea05f7662f35cf57eea619a9c6f
#
_entry.id   76004ea05f7662f35cf57eea619a9c6f
#
_cell.length_a   1.000
_cell.length_b   1.000
_cell.length_c   1.000
_cell.angle_alpha   90.00
_cell.angle_beta   90.00
_cell.angle_gamma   90.00
#
_symmetry.space_group_name_H-M   'P 1'
#
loop_
_entity.id
_entity.type
_entity.pdbx_description
1 polymer ?
#
loop_
_entity_poly.entity_id
_entity_poly.type
_entity_poly.pdbx_seq_one_letter_code
_entity_poly.pdbx_strand_id
1 'polypeptide(L)'
;MNNKIQNYMEQQLFKTLPYKTIAEVTNESISYIQARKDRTIIPLKTRWKKFNRVCCGGLEPNMILTIAGGSGSGKSAFANTLETDLIDLNTDQEIVILDFSFEMLSYRQIGRKLSNRLRRTTSELYSAEDSIDDATFTKVKEEAEHIKKYQIYYIDTPSTVENIEKTIDYFHETIAKDKWLIVILDHALLVEGDTERGTIVDLQKMFIRKKKLSNTSIIQISQMNRNIELPDRINNPSMHFPLRSDLAASDAIFQASDYVIALSRPELLNIQSYGVNRLPVKNKVYLHFLKVRDAGEPCILEFDNELKYGNLIETEGNTTMQQNVVFNNKNRLKL
;
A
#
# COMPACT_ATOMS: atom_id res chain seq x y z
N MET A 1 0.62 -25.01 32.77
CA MET A 1 1.01 -23.65 33.21
C MET A 1 2.50 -23.55 33.57
N ASN A 2 3.08 -24.54 34.28
CA ASN A 2 4.50 -24.50 34.70
C ASN A 2 5.54 -24.47 33.58
N ASN A 3 5.37 -25.20 32.48
CA ASN A 3 6.40 -25.27 31.41
C ASN A 3 6.64 -23.94 30.66
N LYS A 4 5.60 -23.13 30.50
CA LYS A 4 5.79 -21.80 29.82
C LYS A 4 6.55 -20.81 30.69
N ILE A 5 6.28 -20.83 32.01
CA ILE A 5 6.96 -19.96 32.98
C ILE A 5 8.41 -20.38 33.12
N GLN A 6 8.67 -21.68 33.18
CA GLN A 6 10.03 -22.23 33.30
C GLN A 6 10.87 -21.93 32.06
N ASN A 7 10.33 -22.12 30.86
CA ASN A 7 11.00 -21.74 29.61
C ASN A 7 11.30 -20.24 29.55
N TYR A 8 10.38 -19.38 29.97
CA TYR A 8 10.59 -17.94 30.01
C TYR A 8 11.72 -17.54 30.97
N MET A 9 11.77 -18.17 32.18
CA MET A 9 12.83 -17.92 33.16
C MET A 9 14.20 -18.41 32.66
N GLU A 10 14.26 -19.58 32.03
CA GLU A 10 15.48 -20.11 31.44
C GLU A 10 15.99 -19.21 30.25
N GLN A 11 15.10 -18.72 29.40
CA GLN A 11 15.47 -17.78 28.34
C GLN A 11 16.06 -16.48 28.90
N GLN A 12 15.51 -15.94 29.97
CA GLN A 12 16.04 -14.75 30.63
C GLN A 12 17.41 -15.01 31.26
N LEU A 13 17.64 -16.18 31.85
CA LEU A 13 18.89 -16.53 32.49
C LEU A 13 20.06 -16.63 31.49
N PHE A 14 19.80 -17.20 30.31
CA PHE A 14 20.83 -17.40 29.27
C PHE A 14 20.83 -16.27 28.22
N LYS A 15 19.97 -15.25 28.34
CA LYS A 15 19.81 -14.16 27.35
C LYS A 15 19.58 -14.68 25.93
N THR A 16 18.89 -15.82 25.79
CA THR A 16 18.56 -16.39 24.48
C THR A 16 17.38 -15.63 23.84
N LEU A 17 17.32 -15.70 22.50
CA LEU A 17 16.15 -15.20 21.79
C LEU A 17 14.92 -16.09 22.10
N PRO A 18 13.70 -15.52 22.16
CA PRO A 18 12.49 -16.31 22.30
C PRO A 18 12.33 -17.27 21.11
N TYR A 19 12.03 -18.51 21.39
CA TYR A 19 11.79 -19.54 20.39
C TYR A 19 10.47 -20.26 20.64
N LYS A 20 9.94 -20.86 19.60
CA LYS A 20 8.76 -21.74 19.64
C LYS A 20 9.13 -23.10 19.09
N THR A 21 8.56 -24.13 19.66
CA THR A 21 8.68 -25.48 19.14
C THR A 21 7.86 -25.66 17.87
N ILE A 22 8.19 -26.66 17.06
CA ILE A 22 7.40 -27.01 15.86
C ILE A 22 5.94 -27.33 16.24
N ALA A 23 5.71 -27.97 17.38
CA ALA A 23 4.36 -28.29 17.85
C ALA A 23 3.53 -27.03 18.15
N GLU A 24 4.12 -26.03 18.83
CA GLU A 24 3.46 -24.75 19.10
C GLU A 24 3.11 -24.02 17.79
N VAL A 25 4.07 -23.90 16.85
CA VAL A 25 3.85 -23.23 15.58
C VAL A 25 2.81 -23.97 14.73
N THR A 26 2.81 -25.31 14.74
CA THR A 26 1.78 -26.11 14.05
C THR A 26 0.39 -25.84 14.60
N ASN A 27 0.24 -25.78 15.92
CA ASN A 27 -1.05 -25.48 16.55
C ASN A 27 -1.52 -24.05 16.24
N GLU A 28 -0.60 -23.07 16.22
CA GLU A 28 -0.91 -21.70 15.80
C GLU A 28 -1.38 -21.66 14.34
N SER A 29 -0.72 -22.39 13.44
CA SER A 29 -1.10 -22.49 12.03
C SER A 29 -2.49 -23.10 11.85
N ILE A 30 -2.78 -24.21 12.55
CA ILE A 30 -4.11 -24.85 12.50
C ILE A 30 -5.18 -23.89 13.03
N SER A 31 -4.91 -23.19 14.13
CA SER A 31 -5.83 -22.21 14.71
C SER A 31 -6.12 -21.06 13.74
N TYR A 32 -5.08 -20.57 13.05
CA TYR A 32 -5.24 -19.53 12.02
C TYR A 32 -6.09 -20.03 10.85
N ILE A 33 -5.82 -21.23 10.33
CA ILE A 33 -6.60 -21.85 9.24
C ILE A 33 -8.07 -22.03 9.66
N GLN A 34 -8.32 -22.45 10.90
CA GLN A 34 -9.67 -22.60 11.44
C GLN A 34 -10.38 -21.25 11.50
N ALA A 35 -9.69 -20.20 12.02
CA ALA A 35 -10.25 -18.85 12.10
C ALA A 35 -10.60 -18.28 10.72
N ARG A 36 -9.78 -18.56 9.69
CA ARG A 36 -10.07 -18.20 8.29
C ARG A 36 -11.30 -18.96 7.76
N LYS A 37 -11.39 -20.26 8.04
CA LYS A 37 -12.53 -21.11 7.64
C LYS A 37 -13.83 -20.63 8.30
N ASP A 38 -13.78 -20.29 9.57
CA ASP A 38 -14.91 -19.82 10.36
C ASP A 38 -15.24 -18.34 10.14
N ARG A 39 -14.44 -17.65 9.28
CA ARG A 39 -14.56 -16.23 8.98
C ARG A 39 -14.46 -15.31 10.21
N THR A 40 -13.72 -15.72 11.24
CA THR A 40 -13.37 -14.83 12.36
C THR A 40 -12.15 -13.96 12.06
N ILE A 41 -11.32 -14.36 11.09
CA ILE A 41 -10.28 -13.54 10.47
C ILE A 41 -10.63 -13.41 8.99
N ILE A 42 -11.06 -12.22 8.58
CA ILE A 42 -11.38 -11.90 7.19
C ILE A 42 -10.51 -10.74 6.72
N PRO A 43 -10.04 -10.75 5.46
CA PRO A 43 -9.31 -9.62 4.90
C PRO A 43 -10.25 -8.44 4.67
N LEU A 44 -9.70 -7.23 4.78
CA LEU A 44 -10.46 -6.01 4.49
C LEU A 44 -10.60 -5.82 2.98
N LYS A 45 -11.84 -5.71 2.54
CA LYS A 45 -12.20 -5.57 1.13
C LYS A 45 -11.97 -4.14 0.65
N THR A 46 -11.64 -4.03 -0.63
CA THR A 46 -11.66 -2.80 -1.39
C THR A 46 -12.74 -2.88 -2.47
N ARG A 47 -13.06 -1.76 -3.13
CA ARG A 47 -13.97 -1.74 -4.28
C ARG A 47 -13.46 -2.53 -5.48
N TRP A 48 -12.18 -2.82 -5.54
CA TRP A 48 -11.49 -3.49 -6.66
C TRP A 48 -11.48 -5.02 -6.47
N LYS A 49 -12.38 -5.69 -7.13
CA LYS A 49 -12.59 -7.14 -6.97
C LYS A 49 -11.40 -7.98 -7.39
N LYS A 50 -10.70 -7.59 -8.48
CA LYS A 50 -9.53 -8.32 -8.96
C LYS A 50 -8.34 -8.09 -8.05
N PHE A 51 -8.15 -6.83 -7.58
CA PHE A 51 -7.16 -6.52 -6.56
C PHE A 51 -7.36 -7.40 -5.32
N ASN A 52 -8.59 -7.44 -4.79
CA ASN A 52 -8.90 -8.29 -3.64
C ASN A 52 -8.57 -9.76 -3.91
N ARG A 53 -8.88 -10.28 -5.12
CA ARG A 53 -8.58 -11.66 -5.47
C ARG A 53 -7.07 -11.96 -5.47
N VAL A 54 -6.25 -11.05 -6.00
CA VAL A 54 -4.79 -11.20 -6.02
C VAL A 54 -4.21 -11.12 -4.60
N CYS A 55 -4.84 -10.32 -3.73
CA CYS A 55 -4.45 -10.15 -2.32
C CYS A 55 -5.20 -11.11 -1.37
N CYS A 56 -5.52 -12.34 -1.77
CA CYS A 56 -6.18 -13.35 -0.92
C CYS A 56 -7.50 -12.89 -0.28
N GLY A 57 -8.21 -11.97 -0.92
CA GLY A 57 -9.50 -11.43 -0.47
C GLY A 57 -9.47 -9.96 -0.10
N GLY A 58 -8.31 -9.33 -0.02
CA GLY A 58 -8.13 -7.92 0.30
C GLY A 58 -6.88 -7.63 1.12
N LEU A 59 -6.92 -6.58 1.94
CA LEU A 59 -5.84 -6.29 2.88
C LEU A 59 -5.91 -7.29 4.04
N GLU A 60 -4.84 -8.02 4.29
CA GLU A 60 -4.76 -8.99 5.38
C GLU A 60 -4.11 -8.40 6.64
N PRO A 61 -4.39 -8.96 7.85
CA PRO A 61 -3.64 -8.58 9.04
C PRO A 61 -2.17 -8.98 8.89
N ASN A 62 -1.31 -8.26 9.58
CA ASN A 62 0.12 -8.58 9.67
C ASN A 62 0.88 -8.57 8.33
N MET A 63 0.49 -7.69 7.39
CA MET A 63 1.13 -7.55 6.10
C MET A 63 1.74 -6.15 5.89
N ILE A 64 2.69 -6.08 4.95
CA ILE A 64 3.22 -4.83 4.40
C ILE A 64 2.88 -4.77 2.92
N LEU A 65 2.06 -3.77 2.54
CA LEU A 65 1.77 -3.43 1.16
C LEU A 65 2.59 -2.21 0.76
N THR A 66 3.39 -2.33 -0.29
CA THR A 66 4.08 -1.18 -0.90
C THR A 66 3.36 -0.76 -2.17
N ILE A 67 3.00 0.53 -2.24
CA ILE A 67 2.40 1.18 -3.41
C ILE A 67 3.47 2.05 -4.06
N ALA A 68 3.97 1.64 -5.22
CA ALA A 68 5.01 2.34 -5.96
C ALA A 68 4.46 3.01 -7.23
N GLY A 69 5.22 3.93 -7.80
CA GLY A 69 4.91 4.54 -9.09
C GLY A 69 5.64 5.87 -9.31
N GLY A 70 5.70 6.33 -10.54
CA GLY A 70 6.23 7.63 -10.90
C GLY A 70 5.36 8.79 -10.43
N SER A 71 5.83 10.03 -10.62
CA SER A 71 5.01 11.22 -10.36
C SER A 71 3.77 11.21 -11.25
N GLY A 72 2.61 11.57 -10.72
CA GLY A 72 1.35 11.63 -11.49
C GLY A 72 0.74 10.25 -11.85
N SER A 73 1.34 9.13 -11.43
CA SER A 73 0.81 7.78 -11.71
C SER A 73 -0.48 7.43 -10.96
N GLY A 74 -0.83 8.18 -9.91
CA GLY A 74 -2.04 7.96 -9.11
C GLY A 74 -1.83 7.27 -7.78
N LYS A 75 -0.59 7.12 -7.27
CA LYS A 75 -0.28 6.49 -5.96
C LYS A 75 -1.14 7.03 -4.81
N SER A 76 -1.09 8.34 -4.59
CA SER A 76 -1.84 8.97 -3.49
C SER A 76 -3.36 8.91 -3.70
N ALA A 77 -3.85 8.90 -4.95
CA ALA A 77 -5.27 8.69 -5.22
C ALA A 77 -5.69 7.25 -4.88
N PHE A 78 -4.86 6.27 -5.24
CA PHE A 78 -5.08 4.87 -4.89
C PHE A 78 -5.08 4.67 -3.37
N ALA A 79 -4.07 5.19 -2.66
CA ALA A 79 -3.98 5.11 -1.20
C ALA A 79 -5.17 5.78 -0.51
N ASN A 80 -5.56 6.98 -0.95
CA ASN A 80 -6.68 7.73 -0.39
C ASN A 80 -8.04 7.03 -0.63
N THR A 81 -8.20 6.37 -1.79
CA THR A 81 -9.37 5.51 -2.05
C THR A 81 -9.34 4.28 -1.16
N LEU A 82 -8.16 3.68 -0.98
CA LEU A 82 -7.97 2.51 -0.11
C LEU A 82 -8.38 2.82 1.33
N GLU A 83 -7.92 3.94 1.91
CA GLU A 83 -8.32 4.38 3.25
C GLU A 83 -9.85 4.43 3.43
N THR A 84 -10.54 5.01 2.44
CA THR A 84 -12.00 5.13 2.48
C THR A 84 -12.69 3.77 2.39
N ASP A 85 -12.23 2.93 1.45
CA ASP A 85 -12.80 1.60 1.22
C ASP A 85 -12.62 0.67 2.42
N LEU A 86 -11.44 0.73 3.07
CA LEU A 86 -11.17 -0.10 4.24
C LEU A 86 -12.16 0.15 5.38
N ILE A 87 -12.72 1.35 5.49
CA ILE A 87 -13.74 1.68 6.48
C ILE A 87 -15.15 1.42 5.93
N ASP A 88 -15.48 1.99 4.76
CA ASP A 88 -16.84 1.97 4.23
C ASP A 88 -17.34 0.57 3.83
N LEU A 89 -16.43 -0.32 3.40
CA LEU A 89 -16.78 -1.65 2.92
C LEU A 89 -16.60 -2.78 3.96
N ASN A 90 -16.12 -2.44 5.16
CA ASN A 90 -15.83 -3.40 6.22
C ASN A 90 -16.40 -2.93 7.56
N THR A 91 -17.67 -2.59 7.56
CA THR A 91 -18.39 -1.99 8.72
C THR A 91 -18.57 -2.94 9.91
N ASP A 92 -18.27 -4.21 9.72
CA ASP A 92 -18.23 -5.26 10.74
C ASP A 92 -16.86 -5.37 11.44
N GLN A 93 -15.88 -4.56 11.01
CA GLN A 93 -14.53 -4.53 11.58
C GLN A 93 -14.26 -3.19 12.26
N GLU A 94 -13.66 -3.24 13.43
CA GLU A 94 -13.18 -2.04 14.12
C GLU A 94 -11.77 -1.68 13.61
N ILE A 95 -11.67 -0.60 12.84
CA ILE A 95 -10.46 -0.18 12.13
C ILE A 95 -10.03 1.20 12.63
N VAL A 96 -8.74 1.33 12.90
CA VAL A 96 -8.05 2.60 13.15
C VAL A 96 -6.97 2.77 12.11
N ILE A 97 -6.97 3.91 11.42
CA ILE A 97 -5.93 4.26 10.44
C ILE A 97 -5.06 5.37 11.03
N LEU A 98 -3.75 5.12 11.07
CA LEU A 98 -2.73 6.11 11.41
C LEU A 98 -1.95 6.45 10.14
N ASP A 99 -2.17 7.66 9.61
CA ASP A 99 -1.57 8.13 8.35
C ASP A 99 -0.47 9.16 8.64
N PHE A 100 0.76 8.78 8.35
CA PHE A 100 1.92 9.67 8.28
C PHE A 100 1.98 10.30 6.88
N SER A 101 1.28 11.43 6.72
CA SER A 101 1.07 12.14 5.46
C SER A 101 2.13 13.22 5.25
N PHE A 102 3.40 12.84 5.17
CA PHE A 102 4.54 13.77 5.19
C PHE A 102 4.67 14.64 3.93
N GLU A 103 4.12 14.18 2.80
CA GLU A 103 4.18 14.94 1.53
C GLU A 103 3.10 16.01 1.43
N MET A 104 1.98 15.84 2.16
CA MET A 104 0.80 16.67 1.95
C MET A 104 0.12 17.05 3.26
N LEU A 105 -0.35 18.29 3.34
CA LEU A 105 -1.15 18.74 4.48
C LEU A 105 -2.44 17.93 4.61
N SER A 106 -2.80 17.57 5.83
CA SER A 106 -3.92 16.66 6.15
C SER A 106 -5.24 17.13 5.53
N TYR A 107 -5.55 18.44 5.54
CA TYR A 107 -6.80 18.94 4.95
C TYR A 107 -6.87 18.72 3.43
N ARG A 108 -5.75 18.62 2.73
CA ARG A 108 -5.71 18.27 1.29
C ARG A 108 -6.07 16.81 1.06
N GLN A 109 -5.74 15.92 1.99
CA GLN A 109 -6.19 14.51 1.96
C GLN A 109 -7.72 14.45 2.07
N ILE A 110 -8.31 15.24 2.97
CA ILE A 110 -9.79 15.33 3.08
C ILE A 110 -10.41 15.87 1.78
N GLY A 111 -9.81 16.90 1.17
CA GLY A 111 -10.28 17.42 -0.11
C GLY A 111 -10.26 16.39 -1.23
N ARG A 112 -9.29 15.48 -1.25
CA ARG A 112 -9.26 14.36 -2.21
C ARG A 112 -10.38 13.34 -1.93
N LYS A 113 -10.68 13.04 -0.65
CA LYS A 113 -11.81 12.18 -0.29
C LYS A 113 -13.14 12.80 -0.73
N LEU A 114 -13.34 14.09 -0.49
CA LEU A 114 -14.52 14.83 -0.96
C LEU A 114 -14.62 14.86 -2.50
N SER A 115 -13.48 15.06 -3.18
CA SER A 115 -13.39 15.01 -4.65
C SER A 115 -13.88 13.66 -5.19
N ASN A 116 -13.40 12.55 -4.59
CA ASN A 116 -13.78 11.21 -4.98
C ASN A 116 -15.28 10.94 -4.77
N ARG A 117 -15.80 11.28 -3.61
CA ARG A 117 -17.20 11.02 -3.21
C ARG A 117 -18.20 11.87 -3.99
N LEU A 118 -17.87 13.15 -4.20
CA LEU A 118 -18.75 14.10 -4.90
C LEU A 118 -18.59 14.07 -6.42
N ARG A 119 -17.56 13.36 -6.95
CA ARG A 119 -17.16 13.38 -8.36
C ARG A 119 -16.93 14.81 -8.87
N ARG A 120 -16.29 15.63 -8.03
CA ARG A 120 -15.82 16.98 -8.34
C ARG A 120 -14.31 17.01 -8.28
N THR A 121 -13.67 17.79 -9.13
CA THR A 121 -12.21 17.92 -9.05
C THR A 121 -11.80 18.73 -7.81
N THR A 122 -10.61 18.49 -7.28
CA THR A 122 -10.08 19.33 -6.20
C THR A 122 -9.91 20.79 -6.64
N SER A 123 -9.66 21.04 -7.94
CA SER A 123 -9.61 22.38 -8.49
C SER A 123 -10.94 23.10 -8.40
N GLU A 124 -12.06 22.42 -8.71
CA GLU A 124 -13.40 22.97 -8.53
C GLU A 124 -13.70 23.26 -7.05
N LEU A 125 -13.39 22.30 -6.15
CA LEU A 125 -13.69 22.45 -4.73
C LEU A 125 -12.88 23.57 -4.04
N TYR A 126 -11.69 23.91 -4.55
CA TYR A 126 -10.79 24.89 -3.96
C TYR A 126 -10.64 26.17 -4.80
N SER A 127 -11.42 26.31 -5.89
CA SER A 127 -11.34 27.51 -6.71
C SER A 127 -11.81 28.74 -5.92
N ALA A 128 -10.99 29.79 -5.97
CA ALA A 128 -11.37 31.09 -5.44
C ALA A 128 -12.04 31.98 -6.51
N GLU A 129 -11.71 31.74 -7.79
CA GLU A 129 -12.29 32.52 -8.92
C GLU A 129 -13.69 31.98 -9.30
N ASP A 130 -13.78 30.64 -9.46
CA ASP A 130 -15.03 29.95 -9.77
C ASP A 130 -15.47 29.19 -8.53
N SER A 131 -15.96 29.92 -7.52
CA SER A 131 -16.42 29.32 -6.27
C SER A 131 -17.63 28.41 -6.52
N ILE A 132 -17.67 27.29 -5.79
CA ILE A 132 -18.83 26.38 -5.80
C ILE A 132 -20.08 27.09 -5.27
N ASP A 133 -21.23 26.75 -5.83
CA ASP A 133 -22.53 27.27 -5.39
C ASP A 133 -22.95 26.71 -4.01
N ASP A 134 -23.93 27.34 -3.38
CA ASP A 134 -24.42 26.95 -2.05
C ASP A 134 -24.99 25.54 -2.02
N ALA A 135 -25.60 25.07 -3.10
CA ALA A 135 -26.12 23.72 -3.20
C ALA A 135 -25.01 22.67 -3.23
N THR A 136 -23.93 22.94 -3.98
CA THR A 136 -22.72 22.10 -3.99
C THR A 136 -22.04 22.15 -2.63
N PHE A 137 -21.91 23.33 -2.00
CA PHE A 137 -21.31 23.46 -0.68
C PHE A 137 -22.10 22.72 0.40
N THR A 138 -23.43 22.67 0.29
CA THR A 138 -24.29 21.87 1.18
C THR A 138 -23.94 20.37 1.06
N LYS A 139 -23.78 19.84 -0.15
CA LYS A 139 -23.33 18.44 -0.36
C LYS A 139 -21.92 18.19 0.18
N VAL A 140 -21.01 19.16 0.05
CA VAL A 140 -19.66 19.07 0.66
C VAL A 140 -19.77 18.92 2.17
N LYS A 141 -20.65 19.70 2.84
CA LYS A 141 -20.87 19.59 4.28
C LYS A 141 -21.45 18.23 4.68
N GLU A 142 -22.44 17.73 3.95
CA GLU A 142 -23.05 16.42 4.19
C GLU A 142 -22.01 15.28 4.12
N GLU A 143 -21.19 15.26 3.05
CA GLU A 143 -20.12 14.28 2.92
C GLU A 143 -19.02 14.44 3.97
N ALA A 144 -18.72 15.67 4.37
CA ALA A 144 -17.78 15.93 5.45
C ALA A 144 -18.27 15.36 6.79
N GLU A 145 -19.56 15.46 7.10
CA GLU A 145 -20.15 14.84 8.31
C GLU A 145 -20.06 13.31 8.29
N HIS A 146 -20.08 12.68 7.09
CA HIS A 146 -19.84 11.25 6.96
C HIS A 146 -18.35 10.93 7.25
N ILE A 147 -17.43 11.66 6.62
CA ILE A 147 -15.98 11.45 6.77
C ILE A 147 -15.51 11.67 8.21
N LYS A 148 -16.10 12.63 8.95
CA LYS A 148 -15.77 12.88 10.36
C LYS A 148 -15.96 11.68 11.29
N LYS A 149 -16.74 10.67 10.87
CA LYS A 149 -16.97 9.44 11.66
C LYS A 149 -15.83 8.44 11.54
N TYR A 150 -14.91 8.61 10.58
CA TYR A 150 -13.81 7.71 10.38
C TYR A 150 -12.78 7.83 11.50
N GLN A 151 -12.28 6.71 11.97
CA GLN A 151 -11.16 6.66 12.91
C GLN A 151 -9.83 6.74 12.15
N ILE A 152 -9.60 7.87 11.48
CA ILE A 152 -8.34 8.17 10.77
C ILE A 152 -7.64 9.31 11.49
N TYR A 153 -6.36 9.13 11.75
CA TYR A 153 -5.50 10.09 12.45
C TYR A 153 -4.34 10.46 11.54
N TYR A 154 -4.14 11.75 11.31
CA TYR A 154 -3.11 12.27 10.41
C TYR A 154 -1.95 12.89 11.18
N ILE A 155 -0.73 12.61 10.70
CA ILE A 155 0.51 13.28 11.11
C ILE A 155 1.15 13.81 9.84
N ASP A 156 1.14 15.12 9.65
CA ASP A 156 1.66 15.80 8.46
C ASP A 156 2.99 16.51 8.68
N THR A 157 3.65 16.23 9.79
CA THR A 157 4.99 16.72 10.09
C THR A 157 5.99 15.57 9.95
N PRO A 158 6.98 15.66 9.06
CA PRO A 158 8.05 14.67 8.94
C PRO A 158 8.75 14.40 10.28
N SER A 159 9.22 13.17 10.47
CA SER A 159 9.81 12.76 11.74
C SER A 159 10.77 11.58 11.56
N THR A 160 11.48 11.24 12.63
CA THR A 160 12.45 10.14 12.67
C THR A 160 11.78 8.77 12.77
N VAL A 161 12.51 7.71 12.39
CA VAL A 161 12.05 6.31 12.54
C VAL A 161 11.66 6.00 13.98
N GLU A 162 12.42 6.51 14.97
CA GLU A 162 12.14 6.30 16.39
C GLU A 162 10.81 6.92 16.83
N ASN A 163 10.51 8.15 16.39
CA ASN A 163 9.26 8.81 16.72
C ASN A 163 8.06 8.13 16.04
N ILE A 164 8.23 7.70 14.80
CA ILE A 164 7.22 6.90 14.07
C ILE A 164 6.95 5.59 14.85
N GLU A 165 8.01 4.88 15.29
CA GLU A 165 7.89 3.65 16.05
C GLU A 165 7.13 3.87 17.36
N LYS A 166 7.52 4.85 18.16
CA LYS A 166 6.83 5.21 19.43
C LYS A 166 5.35 5.56 19.22
N THR A 167 5.05 6.26 18.12
CA THR A 167 3.68 6.63 17.80
C THR A 167 2.85 5.40 17.42
N ILE A 168 3.40 4.47 16.62
CA ILE A 168 2.72 3.21 16.30
C ILE A 168 2.45 2.40 17.57
N ASP A 169 3.43 2.29 18.48
CA ASP A 169 3.25 1.58 19.76
C ASP A 169 2.15 2.22 20.60
N TYR A 170 2.17 3.54 20.74
CA TYR A 170 1.12 4.26 21.46
C TYR A 170 -0.28 3.97 20.87
N PHE A 171 -0.43 4.05 19.55
CA PHE A 171 -1.71 3.76 18.92
C PHE A 171 -2.14 2.32 19.13
N HIS A 172 -1.23 1.37 18.95
CA HIS A 172 -1.52 -0.06 19.13
C HIS A 172 -1.95 -0.39 20.56
N GLU A 173 -1.31 0.20 21.56
CA GLU A 173 -1.57 -0.05 22.97
C GLU A 173 -2.79 0.70 23.54
N THR A 174 -3.22 1.78 22.86
CA THR A 174 -4.29 2.68 23.38
C THR A 174 -5.46 2.81 22.42
N ILE A 175 -5.35 3.65 21.39
CA ILE A 175 -6.45 4.05 20.50
C ILE A 175 -6.95 2.88 19.65
N ALA A 176 -6.03 2.03 19.19
CA ALA A 176 -6.31 0.84 18.37
C ALA A 176 -6.26 -0.46 19.18
N LYS A 177 -6.30 -0.37 20.51
CA LYS A 177 -6.34 -1.56 21.37
C LYS A 177 -7.54 -2.44 20.99
N ASP A 178 -7.27 -3.71 20.74
CA ASP A 178 -8.24 -4.71 20.28
C ASP A 178 -8.92 -4.44 18.93
N LYS A 179 -8.44 -3.43 18.18
CA LYS A 179 -8.90 -3.07 16.84
C LYS A 179 -7.83 -3.40 15.79
N TRP A 180 -8.16 -3.25 14.53
CA TRP A 180 -7.20 -3.39 13.44
C TRP A 180 -6.49 -2.06 13.19
N LEU A 181 -5.21 -1.98 13.53
CA LEU A 181 -4.37 -0.81 13.24
C LEU A 181 -3.81 -0.90 11.83
N ILE A 182 -4.13 0.09 11.00
CA ILE A 182 -3.54 0.27 9.68
C ILE A 182 -2.64 1.49 9.71
N VAL A 183 -1.35 1.26 9.49
CA VAL A 183 -0.35 2.34 9.42
C VAL A 183 -0.11 2.65 7.96
N ILE A 184 -0.30 3.93 7.56
CA ILE A 184 0.02 4.43 6.23
C ILE A 184 1.20 5.38 6.33
N LEU A 185 2.14 5.32 5.38
CA LEU A 185 3.28 6.23 5.28
C LEU A 185 3.41 6.76 3.85
N ASP A 186 3.15 8.04 3.65
CA ASP A 186 3.34 8.79 2.39
C ASP A 186 4.37 9.91 2.58
N HIS A 187 5.63 9.72 2.20
CA HIS A 187 6.31 8.53 1.69
C HIS A 187 7.66 8.33 2.41
N ALA A 188 8.22 7.14 2.25
CA ALA A 188 9.40 6.69 3.00
C ALA A 188 10.65 7.61 2.87
N LEU A 189 10.83 8.33 1.76
CA LEU A 189 11.96 9.24 1.54
C LEU A 189 11.88 10.54 2.37
N LEU A 190 10.74 10.84 2.97
CA LEU A 190 10.54 12.04 3.82
C LEU A 190 10.75 11.75 5.31
N VAL A 191 11.09 10.51 5.66
CA VAL A 191 11.46 10.16 7.03
C VAL A 191 12.85 10.72 7.33
N GLU A 192 12.97 11.41 8.46
CA GLU A 192 14.21 12.07 8.88
C GLU A 192 15.25 11.06 9.37
N GLY A 193 16.52 11.30 9.04
CA GLY A 193 17.66 10.50 9.48
C GLY A 193 18.97 10.94 8.82
N ASP A 194 20.09 10.36 9.25
CA ASP A 194 21.43 10.79 8.85
C ASP A 194 21.73 10.54 7.36
N THR A 195 21.23 9.45 6.81
CA THR A 195 21.38 9.10 5.39
C THR A 195 20.10 8.48 4.86
N GLU A 196 19.69 8.85 3.65
CA GLU A 196 18.49 8.30 3.02
C GLU A 196 18.45 6.76 3.03
N ARG A 197 19.55 6.13 2.61
CA ARG A 197 19.63 4.67 2.55
C ARG A 197 19.55 4.00 3.93
N GLY A 198 20.26 4.55 4.92
CA GLY A 198 20.25 4.06 6.30
C GLY A 198 18.87 4.17 6.92
N THR A 199 18.27 5.35 6.79
CA THR A 199 16.92 5.64 7.29
C THR A 199 15.88 4.69 6.72
N ILE A 200 15.92 4.43 5.40
CA ILE A 200 14.99 3.48 4.77
C ILE A 200 15.23 2.06 5.28
N VAL A 201 16.47 1.61 5.44
CA VAL A 201 16.77 0.28 5.98
C VAL A 201 16.22 0.13 7.40
N ASP A 202 16.41 1.12 8.26
CA ASP A 202 15.94 1.09 9.64
C ASP A 202 14.42 1.19 9.73
N LEU A 203 13.79 2.00 8.87
CA LEU A 203 12.35 2.04 8.70
C LEU A 203 11.77 0.66 8.32
N GLN A 204 12.39 -0.04 7.36
CA GLN A 204 11.94 -1.36 6.95
C GLN A 204 12.11 -2.40 8.06
N LYS A 205 13.21 -2.37 8.81
CA LYS A 205 13.40 -3.23 9.99
C LYS A 205 12.33 -2.97 11.04
N MET A 206 12.01 -1.70 11.29
CA MET A 206 10.95 -1.29 12.22
C MET A 206 9.59 -1.82 11.72
N PHE A 207 9.23 -1.64 10.45
CA PHE A 207 7.99 -2.16 9.90
C PHE A 207 7.87 -3.68 10.00
N ILE A 208 8.96 -4.43 9.76
CA ILE A 208 8.98 -5.89 9.96
C ILE A 208 8.69 -6.27 11.42
N ARG A 209 9.16 -5.47 12.39
CA ARG A 209 8.81 -5.68 13.81
C ARG A 209 7.34 -5.37 14.07
N LYS A 210 6.85 -4.21 13.59
CA LYS A 210 5.48 -3.73 13.87
C LYS A 210 4.40 -4.58 13.20
N LYS A 211 4.60 -5.08 11.98
CA LYS A 211 3.62 -6.00 11.38
C LYS A 211 3.41 -7.30 12.15
N LYS A 212 4.31 -7.64 13.10
CA LYS A 212 4.15 -8.81 13.98
C LYS A 212 3.27 -8.54 15.20
N LEU A 213 2.93 -7.28 15.45
CA LEU A 213 1.91 -6.94 16.46
C LEU A 213 0.55 -7.47 15.99
N SER A 214 -0.30 -7.84 16.92
CA SER A 214 -1.63 -8.34 16.58
C SER A 214 -2.42 -7.30 15.77
N ASN A 215 -3.13 -7.75 14.75
CA ASN A 215 -4.00 -6.92 13.92
C ASN A 215 -3.35 -5.60 13.46
N THR A 216 -2.08 -5.66 13.01
CA THR A 216 -1.37 -4.48 12.50
C THR A 216 -0.98 -4.70 11.04
N SER A 217 -1.41 -3.82 10.14
CA SER A 217 -1.01 -3.83 8.73
C SER A 217 -0.37 -2.51 8.35
N ILE A 218 0.58 -2.55 7.42
CA ILE A 218 1.35 -1.39 6.99
C ILE A 218 1.18 -1.18 5.50
N ILE A 219 0.86 0.03 5.11
CA ILE A 219 0.79 0.48 3.72
C ILE A 219 1.82 1.59 3.57
N GLN A 220 2.85 1.36 2.75
CA GLN A 220 3.84 2.39 2.49
C GLN A 220 3.83 2.81 1.03
N ILE A 221 3.97 4.11 0.79
CA ILE A 221 4.08 4.67 -0.54
C ILE A 221 5.57 4.87 -0.85
N SER A 222 5.96 4.46 -2.06
CA SER A 222 7.34 4.57 -2.55
C SER A 222 7.35 5.22 -3.92
N GLN A 223 8.36 6.03 -4.18
CA GLN A 223 8.58 6.57 -5.52
C GLN A 223 9.38 5.57 -6.36
N MET A 224 9.18 5.64 -7.66
CA MET A 224 10.03 4.96 -8.63
C MET A 224 11.11 5.93 -9.13
N ASN A 225 12.31 5.39 -9.41
CA ASN A 225 13.36 6.17 -10.04
C ASN A 225 12.97 6.53 -11.50
N ARG A 226 13.61 7.56 -12.05
CA ARG A 226 13.30 8.05 -13.40
C ARG A 226 13.83 7.15 -14.52
N ASN A 227 14.45 6.03 -14.23
CA ASN A 227 14.95 5.11 -15.25
C ASN A 227 13.83 4.58 -16.16
N ILE A 228 12.59 4.53 -15.65
CA ILE A 228 11.42 4.13 -16.45
C ILE A 228 11.10 5.12 -17.57
N GLU A 229 11.58 6.37 -17.46
CA GLU A 229 11.36 7.47 -18.43
C GLU A 229 12.54 7.62 -19.42
N LEU A 230 13.56 6.76 -19.35
CA LEU A 230 14.70 6.82 -20.27
C LEU A 230 14.26 6.50 -21.71
N PRO A 231 14.79 7.21 -22.71
CA PRO A 231 14.43 7.01 -24.12
C PRO A 231 14.54 5.55 -24.59
N ASP A 232 15.57 4.84 -24.17
CA ASP A 232 15.77 3.43 -24.51
C ASP A 232 14.63 2.53 -23.99
N ARG A 233 14.07 2.86 -22.84
CA ARG A 233 12.91 2.14 -22.27
C ARG A 233 11.63 2.54 -22.96
N ILE A 234 11.42 3.83 -23.19
CA ILE A 234 10.23 4.36 -23.87
C ILE A 234 10.11 3.82 -25.29
N ASN A 235 11.23 3.72 -26.01
CA ASN A 235 11.26 3.24 -27.39
C ASN A 235 11.20 1.70 -27.52
N ASN A 236 11.34 0.96 -26.41
CA ASN A 236 11.32 -0.49 -26.42
C ASN A 236 10.12 -1.05 -25.63
N PRO A 237 9.08 -1.54 -26.32
CA PRO A 237 7.88 -2.07 -25.66
C PRO A 237 8.15 -3.17 -24.60
N SER A 238 9.22 -3.96 -24.77
CA SER A 238 9.59 -5.00 -23.80
C SER A 238 10.11 -4.43 -22.48
N MET A 239 10.44 -3.15 -22.44
CA MET A 239 10.99 -2.45 -21.26
C MET A 239 10.02 -1.46 -20.61
N HIS A 240 8.79 -1.32 -21.12
CA HIS A 240 7.81 -0.38 -20.60
C HIS A 240 7.36 -0.69 -19.18
N PHE A 241 7.31 -1.97 -18.80
CA PHE A 241 6.76 -2.37 -17.52
C PHE A 241 7.71 -2.04 -16.37
N PRO A 242 7.17 -1.60 -15.23
CA PRO A 242 7.98 -1.36 -14.05
C PRO A 242 8.65 -2.64 -13.55
N LEU A 243 9.91 -2.48 -13.11
CA LEU A 243 10.73 -3.55 -12.57
C LEU A 243 11.02 -3.29 -11.10
N ARG A 244 11.44 -4.34 -10.38
CA ARG A 244 11.94 -4.20 -9.01
C ARG A 244 13.05 -3.15 -8.89
N SER A 245 13.97 -3.10 -9.84
CA SER A 245 15.07 -2.14 -9.88
C SER A 245 14.64 -0.68 -10.03
N ASP A 246 13.40 -0.43 -10.42
CA ASP A 246 12.86 0.92 -10.56
C ASP A 246 12.36 1.51 -9.25
N LEU A 247 12.22 0.71 -8.18
CA LEU A 247 11.89 1.23 -6.86
C LEU A 247 13.04 2.07 -6.31
N ALA A 248 12.74 3.25 -5.81
CA ALA A 248 13.71 4.03 -5.05
C ALA A 248 14.10 3.26 -3.78
N ALA A 249 15.40 3.19 -3.47
CA ALA A 249 15.95 2.37 -2.37
C ALA A 249 15.47 0.90 -2.38
N SER A 250 15.43 0.30 -3.54
CA SER A 250 14.65 -0.86 -3.98
C SER A 250 14.75 -2.12 -3.12
N ASP A 251 15.96 -2.49 -2.64
CA ASP A 251 16.14 -3.81 -2.04
C ASP A 251 15.48 -3.95 -0.66
N ALA A 252 15.67 -2.97 0.22
CA ALA A 252 15.11 -3.03 1.58
C ALA A 252 13.59 -3.03 1.56
N ILE A 253 12.97 -2.12 0.78
CA ILE A 253 11.51 -2.02 0.63
C ILE A 253 10.94 -3.31 0.04
N PHE A 254 11.54 -3.80 -1.06
CA PHE A 254 11.06 -5.00 -1.73
C PHE A 254 11.17 -6.25 -0.84
N GLN A 255 12.24 -6.39 -0.07
CA GLN A 255 12.43 -7.53 0.83
C GLN A 255 11.44 -7.51 1.99
N ALA A 256 11.19 -6.35 2.60
CA ALA A 256 10.30 -6.20 3.74
C ALA A 256 8.83 -6.45 3.39
N SER A 257 8.41 -6.04 2.20
CA SER A 257 7.02 -6.08 1.77
C SER A 257 6.51 -7.49 1.51
N ASP A 258 5.23 -7.73 1.78
CA ASP A 258 4.51 -8.94 1.39
C ASP A 258 3.92 -8.77 -0.02
N TYR A 259 3.40 -7.58 -0.30
CA TYR A 259 2.96 -7.18 -1.64
C TYR A 259 3.68 -5.92 -2.08
N VAL A 260 4.10 -5.89 -3.32
CA VAL A 260 4.63 -4.69 -3.98
C VAL A 260 3.84 -4.48 -5.26
N ILE A 261 3.14 -3.36 -5.32
CA ILE A 261 2.39 -2.93 -6.50
C ILE A 261 3.01 -1.66 -7.08
N ALA A 262 3.01 -1.55 -8.40
CA ALA A 262 3.49 -0.37 -9.10
C ALA A 262 2.40 0.18 -10.03
N LEU A 263 2.01 1.43 -9.80
CA LEU A 263 1.07 2.14 -10.67
C LEU A 263 1.82 2.77 -11.84
N SER A 264 1.36 2.48 -13.04
CA SER A 264 1.88 3.03 -14.30
C SER A 264 0.76 3.71 -15.06
N ARG A 265 1.02 4.95 -15.49
CA ARG A 265 0.12 5.74 -16.35
C ARG A 265 0.82 5.99 -17.68
N PRO A 266 0.65 5.10 -18.68
CA PRO A 266 1.44 5.14 -19.91
C PRO A 266 1.20 6.39 -20.76
N GLU A 267 0.07 7.09 -20.60
CA GLU A 267 -0.17 8.39 -21.21
C GLU A 267 0.96 9.41 -20.97
N LEU A 268 1.57 9.34 -19.76
CA LEU A 268 2.65 10.26 -19.37
C LEU A 268 3.96 10.00 -20.15
N LEU A 269 4.08 8.82 -20.77
CA LEU A 269 5.26 8.43 -21.56
C LEU A 269 5.14 8.82 -23.04
N ASN A 270 4.00 9.37 -23.49
CA ASN A 270 3.72 9.72 -24.88
C ASN A 270 3.92 8.57 -25.87
N ILE A 271 3.61 7.34 -25.47
CA ILE A 271 3.71 6.12 -26.29
C ILE A 271 2.36 5.76 -26.92
N GLN A 272 2.39 5.06 -28.06
CA GLN A 272 1.18 4.62 -28.77
C GLN A 272 0.52 3.38 -28.17
N SER A 273 1.32 2.48 -27.61
CA SER A 273 0.86 1.25 -26.96
C SER A 273 1.78 0.87 -25.81
N TYR A 274 1.25 0.21 -24.80
CA TYR A 274 1.96 -0.12 -23.58
C TYR A 274 2.36 -1.60 -23.50
N GLY A 275 3.67 -1.83 -23.44
CA GLY A 275 4.25 -3.18 -23.35
C GLY A 275 4.17 -3.99 -24.65
N VAL A 276 4.71 -5.20 -24.62
CA VAL A 276 4.73 -6.12 -25.75
C VAL A 276 3.32 -6.57 -26.17
N ASN A 277 2.39 -6.57 -25.22
CA ASN A 277 0.99 -6.94 -25.46
C ASN A 277 0.16 -5.80 -26.07
N ARG A 278 0.80 -4.66 -26.39
CA ARG A 278 0.15 -3.49 -26.99
C ARG A 278 -1.10 -3.03 -26.25
N LEU A 279 -1.01 -2.97 -24.91
CA LEU A 279 -2.11 -2.53 -24.08
C LEU A 279 -2.50 -1.08 -24.40
N PRO A 280 -3.80 -0.71 -24.23
CA PRO A 280 -4.28 0.65 -24.43
C PRO A 280 -3.53 1.67 -23.58
N VAL A 281 -3.32 2.86 -24.11
CA VAL A 281 -2.63 3.96 -23.41
C VAL A 281 -3.61 5.01 -22.92
N LYS A 282 -4.54 5.41 -23.81
CA LYS A 282 -5.45 6.52 -23.56
C LYS A 282 -6.41 6.21 -22.41
N ASN A 283 -6.43 7.09 -21.42
CA ASN A 283 -7.32 7.02 -20.25
C ASN A 283 -7.16 5.72 -19.44
N LYS A 284 -5.93 5.16 -19.38
CA LYS A 284 -5.63 3.92 -18.65
C LYS A 284 -4.58 4.11 -17.58
N VAL A 285 -4.75 3.39 -16.49
CA VAL A 285 -3.74 3.18 -15.44
C VAL A 285 -3.58 1.67 -15.25
N TYR A 286 -2.35 1.23 -15.13
CA TYR A 286 -2.00 -0.18 -14.90
C TYR A 286 -1.39 -0.35 -13.53
N LEU A 287 -1.87 -1.33 -12.79
CA LEU A 287 -1.33 -1.75 -11.51
C LEU A 287 -0.60 -3.07 -11.71
N HIS A 288 0.72 -3.01 -11.59
CA HIS A 288 1.61 -4.17 -11.71
C HIS A 288 1.88 -4.75 -10.34
N PHE A 289 1.57 -6.03 -10.14
CA PHE A 289 2.02 -6.76 -8.97
C PHE A 289 3.45 -7.24 -9.21
N LEU A 290 4.43 -6.55 -8.58
CA LEU A 290 5.85 -6.89 -8.68
C LEU A 290 6.23 -7.98 -7.67
N LYS A 291 5.48 -8.09 -6.58
CA LYS A 291 5.64 -9.11 -5.55
C LYS A 291 4.28 -9.50 -4.96
N VAL A 292 4.06 -10.80 -4.84
CA VAL A 292 2.94 -11.43 -4.15
C VAL A 292 3.51 -12.58 -3.34
N ARG A 293 3.55 -12.46 -1.98
CA ARG A 293 4.29 -13.43 -1.15
C ARG A 293 3.60 -14.79 -1.10
N ASP A 294 2.31 -14.82 -0.80
CA ASP A 294 1.64 -16.06 -0.38
C ASP A 294 0.59 -16.60 -1.37
N ALA A 295 0.25 -15.87 -2.42
CA ALA A 295 -1.01 -16.14 -3.10
C ALA A 295 -1.00 -16.16 -4.61
N GLY A 296 0.07 -15.88 -5.28
CA GLY A 296 -0.11 -15.86 -6.72
C GLY A 296 1.07 -15.41 -7.55
N GLU A 297 0.84 -15.44 -8.82
CA GLU A 297 1.81 -14.98 -9.80
C GLU A 297 1.70 -13.47 -9.99
N PRO A 298 2.82 -12.78 -10.26
CA PRO A 298 2.81 -11.39 -10.69
C PRO A 298 1.86 -11.18 -11.87
N CYS A 299 1.00 -10.18 -11.76
CA CYS A 299 0.00 -9.88 -12.78
C CYS A 299 -0.18 -8.38 -12.97
N ILE A 300 -0.92 -7.99 -13.99
CA ILE A 300 -1.24 -6.61 -14.32
C ILE A 300 -2.76 -6.45 -14.28
N LEU A 301 -3.23 -5.50 -13.48
CA LEU A 301 -4.62 -5.08 -13.48
C LEU A 301 -4.76 -3.77 -14.26
N GLU A 302 -5.82 -3.68 -15.05
CA GLU A 302 -6.16 -2.50 -15.83
C GLU A 302 -7.27 -1.70 -15.15
N PHE A 303 -7.09 -0.37 -15.15
CA PHE A 303 -8.06 0.58 -14.62
C PHE A 303 -8.36 1.67 -15.63
N ASP A 304 -9.59 2.14 -15.65
CA ASP A 304 -9.94 3.41 -16.27
C ASP A 304 -9.51 4.56 -15.37
N ASN A 305 -8.88 5.56 -16.00
CA ASN A 305 -8.30 6.70 -15.33
C ASN A 305 -9.38 7.74 -14.98
N GLU A 306 -9.77 7.82 -13.72
CA GLU A 306 -10.58 8.90 -13.16
C GLU A 306 -9.80 9.72 -12.11
N LEU A 307 -8.47 9.82 -12.26
CA LEU A 307 -7.61 10.54 -11.31
C LEU A 307 -7.98 12.00 -11.12
N LYS A 308 -8.67 12.62 -12.08
CA LYS A 308 -9.25 13.96 -11.89
C LYS A 308 -10.22 14.05 -10.71
N TYR A 309 -10.85 12.93 -10.36
CA TYR A 309 -11.71 12.79 -9.16
C TYR A 309 -11.02 11.98 -8.07
N GLY A 310 -9.71 11.76 -8.16
CA GLY A 310 -9.00 10.92 -7.21
C GLY A 310 -9.42 9.45 -7.23
N ASN A 311 -9.92 8.93 -8.34
CA ASN A 311 -10.48 7.59 -8.46
C ASN A 311 -9.82 6.75 -9.56
N LEU A 312 -9.91 5.45 -9.43
CA LEU A 312 -9.53 4.44 -10.42
C LEU A 312 -10.64 3.39 -10.51
N ILE A 313 -11.14 3.14 -11.72
CA ILE A 313 -12.20 2.15 -11.94
C ILE A 313 -11.58 0.89 -12.51
N GLU A 314 -11.68 -0.22 -11.77
CA GLU A 314 -11.20 -1.52 -12.24
C GLU A 314 -12.01 -1.98 -13.46
N THR A 315 -11.33 -2.31 -14.56
CA THR A 315 -12.00 -2.77 -15.78
C THR A 315 -12.42 -4.23 -15.68
N GLU A 316 -13.47 -4.63 -16.39
CA GLU A 316 -13.96 -6.03 -16.40
C GLU A 316 -13.04 -6.99 -17.21
N GLY A 317 -12.12 -6.46 -18.02
CA GLY A 317 -11.18 -7.22 -18.85
C GLY A 317 -10.37 -8.26 -18.06
N ASN A 318 -9.77 -9.22 -18.74
CA ASN A 318 -8.96 -10.26 -18.10
C ASN A 318 -7.71 -9.67 -17.42
N THR A 319 -7.33 -10.29 -16.30
CA THR A 319 -6.04 -10.04 -15.67
C THR A 319 -4.94 -10.47 -16.62
N THR A 320 -4.05 -9.54 -17.00
CA THR A 320 -2.92 -9.84 -17.87
C THR A 320 -1.76 -10.36 -17.02
N MET A 321 -1.26 -11.55 -17.30
CA MET A 321 -0.06 -12.05 -16.63
C MET A 321 1.15 -11.25 -17.08
N GLN A 322 1.94 -10.80 -16.11
CA GLN A 322 3.21 -10.15 -16.40
C GLN A 322 4.16 -11.22 -16.97
N GLN A 323 4.48 -11.14 -18.25
CA GLN A 323 5.51 -12.02 -18.80
C GLN A 323 6.84 -11.64 -18.13
N ASN A 324 7.38 -12.55 -17.33
CA ASN A 324 8.76 -12.47 -16.92
C ASN A 324 9.60 -12.40 -18.19
N VAL A 325 10.29 -11.27 -18.39
CA VAL A 325 11.34 -11.19 -19.40
C VAL A 325 12.41 -12.17 -18.94
N VAL A 326 12.32 -13.39 -19.43
CA VAL A 326 13.42 -14.36 -19.32
C VAL A 326 14.55 -13.74 -20.10
N PHE A 327 15.48 -13.12 -19.42
CA PHE A 327 16.77 -12.83 -19.99
C PHE A 327 17.38 -14.18 -20.38
N ASN A 328 17.21 -14.54 -21.64
CA ASN A 328 17.87 -15.69 -22.24
C ASN A 328 19.38 -15.40 -22.22
N ASN A 329 20.03 -15.75 -21.13
CA ASN A 329 21.48 -15.77 -20.94
C ASN A 329 22.11 -16.87 -21.83
N LYS A 330 21.73 -16.97 -23.10
CA LYS A 330 22.36 -17.88 -24.08
C LYS A 330 23.69 -17.36 -24.61
N ASN A 331 24.14 -16.16 -24.16
CA ASN A 331 25.46 -15.62 -24.51
C ASN A 331 26.39 -15.56 -23.29
N ARG A 332 26.42 -16.60 -22.46
CA ARG A 332 27.57 -16.83 -21.58
C ARG A 332 28.57 -17.73 -22.31
N LEU A 333 29.55 -17.03 -22.96
CA LEU A 333 30.95 -17.37 -23.04
C LEU A 333 31.31 -18.85 -23.28
N LYS A 334 31.57 -19.16 -24.55
CA LYS A 334 32.69 -20.05 -24.88
C LYS A 334 33.99 -19.30 -24.54
N LEU A 335 34.63 -19.70 -23.51
CA LEU A 335 36.08 -19.62 -23.29
C LEU A 335 36.58 -21.03 -23.15
#